data_add7212b9853cd3e735156044ed63620
#
_entry.id   add7212b9853cd3e735156044ed63620
#
_cell.length_a   1.000
_cell.length_b   1.000
_cell.length_c   1.000
_cell.angle_alpha   90.00
_cell.angle_beta   90.00
_cell.angle_gamma   90.00
#
_symmetry.space_group_name_H-M   'P 1'
#
loop_
_entity.id
_entity.type
_entity.pdbx_description
1 polymer ?
#
loop_
_entity_poly.entity_id
_entity_poly.type
_entity_poly.pdbx_seq_one_letter_code
_entity_poly.pdbx_strand_id
1 'polypeptide(L)'
;MIDSAVNNHARIVRAVLEPRFEGPGYDQDGWISVHRYREIPWTELVEVWHAHNRILTPLIAGISDTALAKPCRIGGAAPVTLGFLIDDYVLHMRHHLDQVLRRGVVTKYPR
;
A
#
# COMPACT_ATOMS: atom_id res chain seq x y z
N MET A 1 2.56 1.47 8.11
CA MET A 1 2.92 0.44 7.10
C MET A 1 1.89 -0.68 7.00
N ILE A 2 1.38 -1.18 8.11
CA ILE A 2 0.32 -2.22 8.11
C ILE A 2 -0.97 -1.67 7.47
N ASP A 3 -1.40 -0.48 7.86
CA ASP A 3 -2.62 0.14 7.32
C ASP A 3 -2.51 0.40 5.82
N SER A 4 -1.32 0.79 5.36
CA SER A 4 -1.05 0.96 3.93
C SER A 4 -1.17 -0.37 3.18
N ALA A 5 -0.65 -1.45 3.73
CA ALA A 5 -0.78 -2.78 3.13
C ALA A 5 -2.24 -3.22 3.04
N VAL A 6 -3.01 -3.05 4.11
CA VAL A 6 -4.43 -3.42 4.15
C VAL A 6 -5.24 -2.63 3.12
N ASN A 7 -5.09 -1.31 3.10
CA ASN A 7 -5.85 -0.46 2.19
C ASN A 7 -5.46 -0.67 0.73
N ASN A 8 -4.18 -0.78 0.44
CA ASN A 8 -3.70 -1.01 -0.93
C ASN A 8 -4.02 -2.41 -1.43
N HIS A 9 -4.01 -3.43 -0.57
CA HIS A 9 -4.44 -4.77 -0.93
C HIS A 9 -5.87 -4.74 -1.50
N ALA A 10 -6.81 -4.17 -0.77
CA ALA A 10 -8.19 -4.08 -1.22
C ALA A 10 -8.33 -3.29 -2.53
N ARG A 11 -7.62 -2.17 -2.66
CA ARG A 11 -7.62 -1.34 -3.87
C ARG A 11 -7.10 -2.11 -5.08
N ILE A 12 -5.99 -2.82 -4.93
CA ILE A 12 -5.36 -3.59 -6.02
C ILE A 12 -6.30 -4.68 -6.51
N VAL A 13 -6.88 -5.46 -5.60
CA VAL A 13 -7.82 -6.53 -5.96
C VAL A 13 -9.02 -5.96 -6.71
N ARG A 14 -9.62 -4.91 -6.20
CA ARG A 14 -10.78 -4.27 -6.86
C ARG A 14 -10.41 -3.69 -8.21
N ALA A 15 -9.25 -3.07 -8.33
CA ALA A 15 -8.79 -2.50 -9.61
C ALA A 15 -8.55 -3.57 -10.67
N VAL A 16 -8.09 -4.76 -10.27
CA VAL A 16 -7.94 -5.89 -11.21
C VAL A 16 -9.30 -6.39 -11.70
N LEU A 17 -10.28 -6.45 -10.81
CA LEU A 17 -11.60 -7.01 -11.10
C LEU A 17 -12.56 -6.04 -11.80
N GLU A 18 -12.40 -4.74 -11.61
CA GLU A 18 -13.31 -3.71 -12.12
C GLU A 18 -12.71 -3.02 -13.35
N PRO A 19 -13.54 -2.53 -14.30
CA PRO A 19 -13.03 -1.81 -15.49
C PRO A 19 -12.23 -0.57 -15.12
N ARG A 20 -12.64 0.11 -14.07
CA ARG A 20 -11.94 1.22 -13.44
C ARG A 20 -12.24 1.20 -11.95
N PHE A 21 -11.30 1.63 -11.14
CA PHE A 21 -11.47 1.65 -9.71
C PHE A 21 -11.66 3.09 -9.22
N GLU A 22 -12.69 3.28 -8.41
CA GLU A 22 -12.89 4.49 -7.61
C GLU A 22 -13.10 4.08 -6.16
N GLY A 23 -12.33 4.67 -5.24
CA GLY A 23 -12.46 4.36 -3.83
C GLY A 23 -12.01 5.52 -2.96
N PRO A 24 -12.35 5.47 -1.66
CA PRO A 24 -11.96 6.51 -0.72
C PRO A 24 -10.47 6.44 -0.39
N GLY A 25 -9.93 7.58 0.03
CA GLY A 25 -8.73 7.59 0.85
C GLY A 25 -9.04 7.01 2.23
N TYR A 26 -8.08 7.03 3.13
CA TYR A 26 -8.33 6.66 4.51
C TYR A 26 -7.67 7.64 5.47
N ASP A 27 -8.28 7.80 6.64
CA ASP A 27 -7.77 8.64 7.71
C ASP A 27 -6.61 7.94 8.41
N GLN A 28 -5.38 8.25 8.01
CA GLN A 28 -4.17 7.59 8.51
C GLN A 28 -4.02 7.71 10.03
N ASP A 29 -4.23 8.89 10.56
CA ASP A 29 -4.11 9.14 12.01
C ASP A 29 -5.21 8.42 12.78
N GLY A 30 -6.43 8.45 12.26
CA GLY A 30 -7.57 7.74 12.84
C GLY A 30 -7.35 6.23 12.87
N TRP A 31 -6.81 5.65 11.81
CA TRP A 31 -6.50 4.23 11.76
C TRP A 31 -5.49 3.83 12.83
N ILE A 32 -4.42 4.60 12.98
CA ILE A 32 -3.40 4.35 14.00
C ILE A 32 -4.02 4.43 15.40
N SER A 33 -4.83 5.46 15.64
CA SER A 33 -5.48 5.68 16.94
C SER A 33 -6.42 4.53 17.31
N VAL A 34 -7.25 4.09 16.37
CA VAL A 34 -8.23 3.02 16.59
C VAL A 34 -7.56 1.67 16.82
N HIS A 35 -6.49 1.38 16.10
CA HIS A 35 -5.80 0.09 16.20
C HIS A 35 -5.01 -0.11 17.49
N ARG A 36 -4.62 0.98 18.17
CA ARG A 36 -3.87 0.89 19.43
C ARG A 36 -2.58 0.06 19.28
N TYR A 37 -1.84 0.30 18.20
CA TYR A 37 -0.64 -0.47 17.87
C TYR A 37 0.42 -0.50 18.97
N ARG A 38 0.47 0.54 19.81
CA ARG A 38 1.43 0.61 20.92
C ARG A 38 1.21 -0.47 21.99
N GLU A 39 0.03 -1.08 22.01
CA GLU A 39 -0.30 -2.17 22.94
C GLU A 39 0.02 -3.55 22.36
N ILE A 40 0.48 -3.60 21.12
CA ILE A 40 0.81 -4.86 20.42
C ILE A 40 2.32 -5.04 20.41
N PRO A 41 2.84 -6.24 20.75
CA PRO A 41 4.27 -6.50 20.68
C PRO A 41 4.85 -6.23 19.30
N TRP A 42 6.02 -5.61 19.25
CA TRP A 42 6.69 -5.25 18.00
C TRP A 42 6.87 -6.46 17.07
N THR A 43 7.26 -7.62 17.62
CA THR A 43 7.44 -8.84 16.84
C THR A 43 6.17 -9.28 16.13
N GLU A 44 5.01 -9.14 16.77
CA GLU A 44 3.71 -9.48 16.15
C GLU A 44 3.36 -8.50 15.02
N LEU A 45 3.64 -7.21 15.20
CA LEU A 45 3.42 -6.22 14.15
C LEU A 45 4.29 -6.52 12.93
N VAL A 46 5.54 -6.88 13.13
CA VAL A 46 6.45 -7.25 12.03
C VAL A 46 5.96 -8.51 11.31
N GLU A 47 5.49 -9.51 12.04
CA GLU A 47 4.93 -10.74 11.46
C GLU A 47 3.71 -10.46 10.60
N VAL A 48 2.77 -9.65 11.07
CA VAL A 48 1.57 -9.27 10.31
C VAL A 48 1.96 -8.55 9.02
N TRP A 49 2.82 -7.54 9.12
CA TRP A 49 3.28 -6.79 7.96
C TRP A 49 3.98 -7.69 6.93
N HIS A 50 4.87 -8.55 7.39
CA HIS A 50 5.61 -9.48 6.53
C HIS A 50 4.68 -10.47 5.83
N ALA A 51 3.79 -11.12 6.59
CA ALA A 51 2.84 -12.07 6.04
C ALA A 51 1.90 -11.42 5.03
N HIS A 52 1.42 -10.22 5.31
CA HIS A 52 0.55 -9.48 4.39
C HIS A 52 1.25 -9.19 3.06
N ASN A 53 2.49 -8.72 3.11
CA ASN A 53 3.25 -8.44 1.90
C ASN A 53 3.62 -9.71 1.12
N ARG A 54 3.78 -10.85 1.79
CA ARG A 54 3.95 -12.15 1.13
C ARG A 54 2.72 -12.58 0.34
N ILE A 55 1.53 -12.17 0.77
CA ILE A 55 0.30 -12.39 -0.01
C ILE A 55 0.26 -11.46 -1.23
N LEU A 56 0.67 -10.20 -1.06
CA LEU A 56 0.66 -9.21 -2.12
C LEU A 56 1.65 -9.52 -3.25
N THR A 57 2.79 -10.12 -2.95
CA THR A 57 3.83 -10.38 -3.94
C THR A 57 3.36 -11.21 -5.13
N PRO A 58 2.77 -12.42 -4.96
CA PRO A 58 2.26 -13.18 -6.10
C PRO A 58 1.04 -12.55 -6.74
N LEU A 59 0.20 -11.85 -5.97
CA LEU A 59 -0.93 -11.10 -6.52
C LEU A 59 -0.44 -10.07 -7.53
N ILE A 60 0.53 -9.25 -7.15
CA ILE A 60 1.08 -8.20 -8.01
C ILE A 60 1.81 -8.81 -9.22
N ALA A 61 2.60 -9.86 -9.02
CA ALA A 61 3.32 -10.53 -10.09
C ALA A 61 2.39 -11.13 -11.15
N GLY A 62 1.17 -11.48 -10.78
CA GLY A 62 0.17 -12.06 -11.69
C GLY A 62 -0.68 -11.06 -12.46
N ILE A 63 -0.51 -9.75 -12.23
CA ILE A 63 -1.33 -8.74 -12.91
C ILE A 63 -0.85 -8.55 -14.35
N SER A 64 -1.79 -8.58 -15.30
CA SER A 64 -1.49 -8.37 -16.71
C SER A 64 -1.14 -6.90 -17.01
N ASP A 65 -0.41 -6.68 -18.10
CA ASP A 65 -0.10 -5.31 -18.55
C ASP A 65 -1.37 -4.51 -18.83
N THR A 66 -2.38 -5.15 -19.38
CA THR A 66 -3.69 -4.51 -19.62
C THR A 66 -4.32 -4.04 -18.31
N ALA A 67 -4.29 -4.86 -17.27
CA ALA A 67 -4.83 -4.47 -15.97
C ALA A 67 -3.99 -3.37 -15.30
N LEU A 68 -2.67 -3.39 -15.46
CA LEU A 68 -1.79 -2.33 -14.93
C LEU A 68 -2.08 -0.95 -15.53
N ALA A 69 -2.65 -0.89 -16.71
CA ALA A 69 -3.02 0.37 -17.38
C ALA A 69 -4.39 0.90 -16.95
N LYS A 70 -5.16 0.17 -16.16
CA LYS A 70 -6.51 0.59 -15.74
C LYS A 70 -6.46 1.84 -14.87
N PRO A 71 -7.43 2.76 -15.03
CA PRO A 71 -7.49 3.98 -14.21
C PRO A 71 -7.98 3.68 -12.80
N CYS A 72 -7.32 4.34 -11.82
CA CYS A 72 -7.63 4.26 -10.40
C CYS A 72 -7.76 5.67 -9.85
N ARG A 73 -8.87 5.98 -9.21
CA ARG A 73 -9.11 7.26 -8.54
C ARG A 73 -9.29 7.03 -7.05
N ILE A 74 -8.45 7.67 -6.25
CA ILE A 74 -8.46 7.56 -4.80
C ILE A 74 -8.84 8.90 -4.18
N GLY A 75 -9.89 8.90 -3.36
CA GLY A 75 -10.29 10.09 -2.59
C GLY A 75 -10.65 11.30 -3.44
N GLY A 76 -11.14 11.11 -4.66
CA GLY A 76 -11.50 12.21 -5.56
C GLY A 76 -10.32 12.89 -6.25
N ALA A 77 -9.10 12.42 -6.06
CA ALA A 77 -7.92 12.92 -6.76
C ALA A 77 -7.97 12.58 -8.26
N ALA A 78 -7.07 13.17 -9.06
CA ALA A 78 -6.94 12.82 -10.47
C ALA A 78 -6.62 11.32 -10.61
N PRO A 79 -7.16 10.64 -11.64
CA PRO A 79 -6.91 9.22 -11.81
C PRO A 79 -5.44 8.94 -12.14
N VAL A 80 -4.94 7.81 -11.60
CA VAL A 80 -3.63 7.25 -11.90
C VAL A 80 -3.81 5.84 -12.43
N THR A 81 -2.78 5.24 -13.02
CA THR A 81 -2.86 3.84 -13.44
C THR A 81 -2.72 2.91 -12.22
N LEU A 82 -3.20 1.68 -12.35
CA LEU A 82 -2.96 0.66 -11.32
C LEU A 82 -1.46 0.41 -11.14
N GLY A 83 -0.68 0.42 -12.22
CA GLY A 83 0.78 0.30 -12.15
C GLY A 83 1.41 1.41 -11.31
N PHE A 84 0.96 2.66 -11.49
CA PHE A 84 1.42 3.77 -10.66
C PHE A 84 1.07 3.55 -9.18
N LEU A 85 -0.15 3.12 -8.90
CA LEU A 85 -0.60 2.88 -7.52
C LEU A 85 0.26 1.82 -6.83
N ILE A 86 0.62 0.76 -7.54
CA ILE A 86 1.48 -0.31 -7.02
C ILE A 86 2.90 0.20 -6.76
N ASP A 87 3.48 0.92 -7.72
CA ASP A 87 4.81 1.53 -7.56
C ASP A 87 4.85 2.48 -6.37
N ASP A 88 3.83 3.31 -6.23
CA ASP A 88 3.71 4.26 -5.14
C ASP A 88 3.65 3.55 -3.79
N TYR A 89 2.89 2.46 -3.69
CA TYR A 89 2.84 1.63 -2.51
C TYR A 89 4.22 1.11 -2.12
N VAL A 90 4.98 0.57 -3.07
CA VAL A 90 6.32 0.02 -2.83
C VAL A 90 7.31 1.10 -2.41
N LEU A 91 7.32 2.23 -3.10
CA LEU A 91 8.22 3.35 -2.78
C LEU A 91 7.93 3.94 -1.41
N HIS A 92 6.64 4.11 -1.06
CA HIS A 92 6.21 4.59 0.24
C HIS A 92 6.67 3.63 1.36
N MET A 93 6.49 2.33 1.15
CA MET A 93 6.95 1.30 2.09
C MET A 93 8.47 1.36 2.29
N ARG A 94 9.25 1.46 1.20
CA ARG A 94 10.71 1.60 1.27
C ARG A 94 11.13 2.85 2.01
N HIS A 95 10.44 3.96 1.79
CA HIS A 95 10.70 5.21 2.49
C HIS A 95 10.55 5.04 4.01
N HIS A 96 9.48 4.40 4.46
CA HIS A 96 9.29 4.12 5.87
C HIS A 96 10.30 3.10 6.43
N LEU A 97 10.71 2.12 5.63
CA LEU A 97 11.78 1.19 6.03
C LEU A 97 13.11 1.92 6.25
N ASP A 98 13.43 2.92 5.41
CA ASP A 98 14.61 3.74 5.62
C ASP A 98 14.57 4.43 6.98
N GLN A 99 13.42 4.96 7.37
CA GLN A 99 13.21 5.59 8.68
C GLN A 99 13.36 4.59 9.83
N VAL A 100 12.70 3.44 9.74
CA VAL A 100 12.72 2.41 10.78
C VAL A 100 14.12 1.87 11.00
N LEU A 101 14.86 1.65 9.92
CA LEU A 101 16.23 1.11 9.95
C LEU A 101 17.30 2.18 10.16
N ARG A 102 16.90 3.44 10.25
CA ARG A 102 17.80 4.60 10.47
C ARG A 102 18.95 4.67 9.46
N ARG A 103 18.69 4.30 8.21
CA ARG A 103 19.73 4.28 7.18
C ARG A 103 19.77 5.55 6.33
N GLY A 104 19.09 6.60 6.76
CA GLY A 104 19.03 7.88 6.05
C GLY A 104 18.11 7.83 4.84
N VAL A 105 18.16 8.86 3.99
CA VAL A 105 17.31 8.97 2.81
C VAL A 105 17.94 8.18 1.66
N VAL A 106 17.52 6.93 1.50
CA VAL A 106 17.96 6.03 0.43
C VAL A 106 16.89 5.99 -0.68
N THR A 107 15.62 5.90 -0.30
CA THR A 107 14.51 5.84 -1.23
C THR A 107 13.95 7.24 -1.51
N LYS A 108 13.90 7.62 -2.78
CA LYS A 108 13.35 8.91 -3.19
C LYS A 108 11.81 8.84 -3.23
N TYR A 109 11.18 9.42 -2.20
CA TYR A 109 9.73 9.48 -2.09
C TYR A 109 9.33 10.76 -1.34
N PRO A 110 8.27 11.46 -1.73
CA PRO A 110 7.56 11.29 -3.01
C PRO A 110 8.46 11.57 -4.21
N ARG A 111 8.13 10.92 -5.32
CA ARG A 111 8.90 11.06 -6.57
C ARG A 111 8.60 12.35 -7.32
#